data_e7fedc99bda49a7e97d581e7a3036260
#
_entry.id   e7fedc99bda49a7e97d581e7a3036260
#
_cell.length_a   1.000
_cell.length_b   1.000
_cell.length_c   1.000
_cell.angle_alpha   90.00
_cell.angle_beta   90.00
_cell.angle_gamma   90.00
#
_symmetry.space_group_name_H-M   'P 1'
#
loop_
_entity.id
_entity.type
_entity.pdbx_description
1 polymer ?
#
loop_
_entity_poly.entity_id
_entity_poly.type
_entity_poly.pdbx_seq_one_letter_code
_entity_poly.pdbx_strand_id
1 'polypeptide(L)'
;MSFFWSAILVEGGLAVVAILADALLPGLNYRKYIACDCDALWQITLGLLPLFVGYFVLQALPFSAIQRVDRLVRELFQQHMSHLKLWQLAVIATLAGVGEELFFRGLIQLGLSDGLGVSVWIAIFVASLIFGLAHAVTKTYFILAFIISLYLGFLFYHTGNLLVPVAIHALYDFVIFLYVRFTPHRFLPENKTTYPQS
;
A
#
# COMPACT_ATOMS: atom_id res chain seq x y z
N MET A 1 -9.82 13.47 -16.82
CA MET A 1 -10.45 12.83 -15.64
C MET A 1 -9.71 13.31 -14.40
N SER A 2 -10.38 13.65 -13.27
CA SER A 2 -9.63 14.06 -12.08
C SER A 2 -8.91 12.86 -11.48
N PHE A 3 -7.79 13.10 -10.77
CA PHE A 3 -7.00 12.05 -10.11
C PHE A 3 -7.87 11.14 -9.22
N PHE A 4 -8.83 11.72 -8.49
CA PHE A 4 -9.76 10.97 -7.65
C PHE A 4 -10.51 9.87 -8.42
N TRP A 5 -11.08 10.18 -9.57
CA TRP A 5 -11.79 9.19 -10.39
C TRP A 5 -10.85 8.17 -11.05
N SER A 6 -9.63 8.59 -11.39
CA SER A 6 -8.62 7.65 -11.90
C SER A 6 -8.21 6.63 -10.83
N ALA A 7 -8.00 7.08 -9.59
CA ALA A 7 -7.69 6.19 -8.47
C ALA A 7 -8.85 5.20 -8.21
N ILE A 8 -10.12 5.68 -8.18
CA ILE A 8 -11.28 4.78 -8.04
C ILE A 8 -11.33 3.73 -9.13
N LEU A 9 -11.05 4.10 -10.38
CA LEU A 9 -11.09 3.14 -11.50
C LEU A 9 -9.96 2.10 -11.41
N VAL A 10 -8.76 2.52 -11.03
CA VAL A 10 -7.61 1.60 -10.92
C VAL A 10 -7.81 0.66 -9.73
N GLU A 11 -7.97 1.21 -8.53
CA GLU A 11 -8.07 0.41 -7.30
C GLU A 11 -9.37 -0.40 -7.25
N GLY A 12 -10.50 0.21 -7.63
CA GLY A 12 -11.76 -0.51 -7.78
C GLY A 12 -11.72 -1.57 -8.88
N GLY A 13 -10.99 -1.32 -9.96
CA GLY A 13 -10.75 -2.28 -11.04
C GLY A 13 -9.99 -3.51 -10.56
N LEU A 14 -8.95 -3.35 -9.75
CA LEU A 14 -8.22 -4.46 -9.12
C LEU A 14 -9.14 -5.31 -8.24
N ALA A 15 -9.98 -4.65 -7.41
CA ALA A 15 -10.97 -5.35 -6.58
C ALA A 15 -11.96 -6.15 -7.44
N VAL A 16 -12.50 -5.54 -8.51
CA VAL A 16 -13.42 -6.22 -9.42
C VAL A 16 -12.77 -7.44 -10.07
N VAL A 17 -11.54 -7.30 -10.59
CA VAL A 17 -10.79 -8.41 -11.18
C VAL A 17 -10.61 -9.56 -10.17
N ALA A 18 -10.21 -9.24 -8.93
CA ALA A 18 -10.04 -10.25 -7.88
C ALA A 18 -11.36 -10.94 -7.54
N ILE A 19 -12.47 -10.18 -7.41
CA ILE A 19 -13.80 -10.73 -7.11
C ILE A 19 -14.31 -11.64 -8.25
N LEU A 20 -14.11 -11.23 -9.50
CA LEU A 20 -14.48 -12.05 -10.65
C LEU A 20 -13.62 -13.32 -10.71
N ALA A 21 -12.33 -13.23 -10.43
CA ALA A 21 -11.47 -14.40 -10.37
C ALA A 21 -11.90 -15.40 -9.28
N ASP A 22 -12.27 -14.93 -8.08
CA ASP A 22 -12.81 -15.77 -7.00
C ASP A 22 -14.11 -16.49 -7.41
N ALA A 23 -14.94 -15.83 -8.21
CA ALA A 23 -16.20 -16.40 -8.68
C ALA A 23 -16.02 -17.40 -9.84
N LEU A 24 -14.97 -17.25 -10.66
CA LEU A 24 -14.77 -18.00 -11.90
C LEU A 24 -13.73 -19.11 -11.80
N LEU A 25 -12.76 -19.00 -10.87
CA LEU A 25 -11.66 -19.96 -10.74
C LEU A 25 -11.98 -21.01 -9.67
N PRO A 26 -12.14 -22.29 -10.05
CA PRO A 26 -12.33 -23.36 -9.07
C PRO A 26 -11.12 -23.45 -8.12
N GLY A 27 -11.37 -23.49 -6.83
CA GLY A 27 -10.34 -23.60 -5.80
C GLY A 27 -9.85 -22.25 -5.23
N LEU A 28 -10.16 -21.14 -5.88
CA LEU A 28 -9.99 -19.83 -5.28
C LEU A 28 -11.24 -19.51 -4.44
N ASN A 29 -11.10 -19.31 -3.15
CA ASN A 29 -12.19 -18.94 -2.24
C ASN A 29 -11.64 -18.11 -1.10
N TYR A 30 -11.25 -16.86 -1.39
CA TYR A 30 -10.68 -15.99 -0.35
C TYR A 30 -11.73 -15.49 0.65
N ARG A 31 -13.04 -15.64 0.37
CA ARG A 31 -14.12 -15.26 1.31
C ARG A 31 -14.02 -16.04 2.62
N LYS A 32 -13.54 -17.29 2.59
CA LYS A 32 -13.29 -18.09 3.79
C LYS A 32 -12.20 -17.50 4.71
N TYR A 33 -11.39 -16.60 4.16
CA TYR A 33 -10.31 -15.91 4.86
C TYR A 33 -10.70 -14.51 5.33
N ILE A 34 -11.97 -14.15 5.38
CA ILE A 34 -12.44 -12.86 5.86
C ILE A 34 -13.21 -13.07 7.16
N ALA A 35 -12.61 -12.66 8.28
CA ALA A 35 -13.23 -12.68 9.60
C ALA A 35 -13.13 -11.29 10.24
N CYS A 36 -14.25 -10.83 10.83
CA CYS A 36 -14.32 -9.57 11.55
C CYS A 36 -14.64 -9.87 13.02
N ASP A 37 -13.61 -10.07 13.81
CA ASP A 37 -13.69 -10.44 15.23
C ASP A 37 -12.68 -9.62 16.07
N CYS A 38 -12.65 -9.86 17.36
CA CYS A 38 -11.73 -9.16 18.26
C CYS A 38 -10.26 -9.49 17.97
N ASP A 39 -9.97 -10.71 17.50
CA ASP A 39 -8.61 -11.12 17.15
C ASP A 39 -8.11 -10.34 15.91
N ALA A 40 -8.97 -10.13 14.92
CA ALA A 40 -8.64 -9.30 13.76
C ALA A 40 -8.28 -7.87 14.17
N LEU A 41 -9.06 -7.24 15.07
CA LEU A 41 -8.77 -5.89 15.57
C LEU A 41 -7.41 -5.81 16.27
N TRP A 42 -7.08 -6.82 17.07
CA TRP A 42 -5.80 -6.89 17.76
C TRP A 42 -4.64 -7.11 16.79
N GLN A 43 -4.80 -8.01 15.83
CA GLN A 43 -3.82 -8.28 14.78
C GLN A 43 -3.56 -7.05 13.89
N ILE A 44 -4.61 -6.30 13.52
CA ILE A 44 -4.48 -5.04 12.78
C ILE A 44 -3.68 -4.02 13.59
N THR A 45 -4.03 -3.84 14.87
CA THR A 45 -3.36 -2.88 15.75
C THR A 45 -1.87 -3.19 15.90
N LEU A 46 -1.52 -4.44 16.18
CA LEU A 46 -0.14 -4.88 16.30
C LEU A 46 0.60 -4.84 14.95
N GLY A 47 -0.08 -5.20 13.86
CA GLY A 47 0.50 -5.22 12.52
C GLY A 47 0.80 -3.83 11.95
N LEU A 48 0.12 -2.78 12.41
CA LEU A 48 0.42 -1.40 12.05
C LEU A 48 1.72 -0.86 12.67
N LEU A 49 2.08 -1.33 13.87
CA LEU A 49 3.23 -0.81 14.63
C LEU A 49 4.55 -0.91 13.85
N PRO A 50 4.95 -2.07 13.27
CA PRO A 50 6.21 -2.17 12.53
C PRO A 50 6.26 -1.23 11.32
N LEU A 51 5.13 -1.00 10.62
CA LEU A 51 5.09 -0.11 9.47
C LEU A 51 5.31 1.35 9.87
N PHE A 52 4.63 1.83 10.94
CA PHE A 52 4.83 3.19 11.42
C PHE A 52 6.22 3.38 12.03
N VAL A 53 6.67 2.44 12.86
CA VAL A 53 8.04 2.50 13.41
C VAL A 53 9.06 2.50 12.28
N GLY A 54 8.93 1.62 11.29
CA GLY A 54 9.79 1.57 10.12
C GLY A 54 9.78 2.89 9.34
N TYR A 55 8.61 3.45 9.06
CA TYR A 55 8.48 4.74 8.38
C TYR A 55 9.21 5.85 9.13
N PHE A 56 8.95 6.05 10.43
CA PHE A 56 9.57 7.13 11.19
C PHE A 56 11.05 6.92 11.43
N VAL A 57 11.51 5.68 11.61
CA VAL A 57 12.95 5.35 11.69
C VAL A 57 13.64 5.70 10.37
N LEU A 58 13.07 5.28 9.23
CA LEU A 58 13.63 5.62 7.91
C LEU A 58 13.70 7.13 7.69
N GLN A 59 12.66 7.87 8.11
CA GLN A 59 12.65 9.34 8.01
C GLN A 59 13.70 10.03 8.92
N ALA A 60 14.09 9.39 10.02
CA ALA A 60 15.12 9.93 10.92
C ALA A 60 16.57 9.66 10.41
N LEU A 61 16.72 8.69 9.49
CA LEU A 61 18.04 8.32 8.97
C LEU A 61 18.52 9.27 7.85
N PRO A 62 19.81 9.63 7.82
CA PRO A 62 20.35 10.58 6.84
C PRO A 62 20.61 9.95 5.46
N PHE A 63 19.85 8.92 5.08
CA PHE A 63 20.02 8.26 3.79
C PHE A 63 19.41 9.06 2.65
N SER A 64 20.25 9.56 1.75
CA SER A 64 19.81 10.35 0.58
C SER A 64 18.79 9.63 -0.30
N ALA A 65 18.83 8.30 -0.35
CA ALA A 65 17.87 7.49 -1.09
C ALA A 65 16.45 7.57 -0.48
N ILE A 66 16.35 7.52 0.86
CA ILE A 66 15.08 7.66 1.59
C ILE A 66 14.54 9.08 1.44
N GLN A 67 15.41 10.09 1.58
CA GLN A 67 15.01 11.48 1.39
C GLN A 67 14.50 11.77 -0.03
N ARG A 68 15.06 11.09 -1.06
CA ARG A 68 14.52 11.18 -2.44
C ARG A 68 13.14 10.57 -2.56
N VAL A 69 12.87 9.44 -1.88
CA VAL A 69 11.54 8.83 -1.86
C VAL A 69 10.53 9.74 -1.13
N ASP A 70 10.89 10.29 0.04
CA ASP A 70 10.02 11.23 0.77
C ASP A 70 9.67 12.46 -0.10
N ARG A 71 10.65 13.06 -0.78
CA ARG A 71 10.40 14.15 -1.72
C ARG A 71 9.44 13.75 -2.83
N LEU A 72 9.71 12.62 -3.48
CA LEU A 72 8.85 12.10 -4.55
C LEU A 72 7.39 11.92 -4.09
N VAL A 73 7.19 11.28 -2.93
CA VAL A 73 5.85 11.05 -2.37
C VAL A 73 5.16 12.39 -2.09
N ARG A 74 5.86 13.37 -1.53
CA ARG A 74 5.31 14.71 -1.27
C ARG A 74 5.00 15.47 -2.56
N GLU A 75 5.86 15.40 -3.57
CA GLU A 75 5.64 16.02 -4.88
C GLU A 75 4.39 15.42 -5.56
N LEU A 76 4.27 14.10 -5.60
CA LEU A 76 3.10 13.42 -6.15
C LEU A 76 1.83 13.77 -5.37
N PHE A 77 1.90 13.80 -4.04
CA PHE A 77 0.78 14.23 -3.21
C PHE A 77 0.36 15.68 -3.52
N GLN A 78 1.32 16.61 -3.59
CA GLN A 78 1.04 18.01 -3.90
C GLN A 78 0.41 18.19 -5.28
N GLN A 79 0.92 17.49 -6.28
CA GLN A 79 0.41 17.57 -7.65
C GLN A 79 -1.00 17.01 -7.80
N HIS A 80 -1.31 15.91 -7.12
CA HIS A 80 -2.50 15.13 -7.41
C HIS A 80 -3.54 15.08 -6.29
N MET A 81 -3.14 15.22 -5.03
CA MET A 81 -3.98 14.90 -3.87
C MET A 81 -4.18 16.06 -2.89
N SER A 82 -3.36 17.12 -2.94
CA SER A 82 -3.40 18.22 -1.97
C SER A 82 -4.75 18.97 -1.94
N HIS A 83 -5.45 19.03 -3.07
CA HIS A 83 -6.75 19.68 -3.23
C HIS A 83 -7.94 18.77 -2.82
N LEU A 84 -7.70 17.48 -2.58
CA LEU A 84 -8.76 16.53 -2.23
C LEU A 84 -9.23 16.77 -0.79
N LYS A 85 -10.51 16.51 -0.53
CA LYS A 85 -11.08 16.50 0.82
C LYS A 85 -10.62 15.26 1.60
N LEU A 86 -10.64 15.33 2.94
CA LEU A 86 -10.21 14.20 3.78
C LEU A 86 -10.97 12.89 3.48
N TRP A 87 -12.29 12.99 3.26
CA TRP A 87 -13.08 11.82 2.90
C TRP A 87 -12.66 11.19 1.55
N GLN A 88 -12.19 12.01 0.59
CA GLN A 88 -11.68 11.51 -0.69
C GLN A 88 -10.35 10.76 -0.51
N LEU A 89 -9.47 11.27 0.35
CA LEU A 89 -8.24 10.57 0.74
C LEU A 89 -8.55 9.24 1.45
N ALA A 90 -9.53 9.24 2.36
CA ALA A 90 -9.97 8.02 3.03
C ALA A 90 -10.53 6.99 2.05
N VAL A 91 -11.34 7.43 1.06
CA VAL A 91 -11.86 6.54 0.01
C VAL A 91 -10.72 5.96 -0.84
N ILE A 92 -9.74 6.78 -1.27
CA ILE A 92 -8.60 6.29 -2.05
C ILE A 92 -7.81 5.25 -1.25
N ALA A 93 -7.44 5.56 0.01
CA ALA A 93 -6.69 4.65 0.86
C ALA A 93 -7.46 3.34 1.13
N THR A 94 -8.78 3.41 1.35
CA THR A 94 -9.61 2.22 1.53
C THR A 94 -9.67 1.38 0.26
N LEU A 95 -9.85 2.00 -0.89
CA LEU A 95 -9.90 1.28 -2.16
C LEU A 95 -8.54 0.67 -2.53
N ALA A 96 -7.43 1.36 -2.25
CA ALA A 96 -6.09 0.80 -2.41
C ALA A 96 -5.92 -0.44 -1.52
N GLY A 97 -6.17 -0.32 -0.21
CA GLY A 97 -6.10 -1.47 0.69
C GLY A 97 -7.01 -2.63 0.29
N VAL A 98 -8.24 -2.38 -0.14
CA VAL A 98 -9.16 -3.43 -0.60
C VAL A 98 -8.72 -3.99 -1.96
N GLY A 99 -8.51 -3.12 -2.95
CA GLY A 99 -8.22 -3.53 -4.33
C GLY A 99 -6.92 -4.30 -4.46
N GLU A 100 -5.86 -3.74 -3.90
CA GLU A 100 -4.54 -4.34 -3.99
C GLU A 100 -4.43 -5.62 -3.13
N GLU A 101 -4.95 -5.64 -1.91
CA GLU A 101 -4.86 -6.85 -1.09
C GLU A 101 -5.73 -7.99 -1.62
N LEU A 102 -6.94 -7.72 -2.12
CA LEU A 102 -7.73 -8.74 -2.82
C LEU A 102 -7.00 -9.27 -4.06
N PHE A 103 -6.35 -8.39 -4.82
CA PHE A 103 -5.63 -8.79 -6.01
C PHE A 103 -4.32 -9.55 -5.68
N PHE A 104 -3.47 -8.98 -4.85
CA PHE A 104 -2.14 -9.57 -4.58
C PHE A 104 -2.20 -10.75 -3.60
N ARG A 105 -3.03 -10.70 -2.55
CA ARG A 105 -3.14 -11.79 -1.55
C ARG A 105 -4.27 -12.75 -1.91
N GLY A 106 -5.43 -12.22 -2.28
CA GLY A 106 -6.57 -13.05 -2.67
C GLY A 106 -6.34 -13.78 -3.98
N LEU A 107 -5.99 -13.07 -5.06
CA LEU A 107 -5.86 -13.70 -6.38
C LEU A 107 -4.46 -14.30 -6.60
N ILE A 108 -3.38 -13.55 -6.43
CA ILE A 108 -2.03 -14.03 -6.79
C ILE A 108 -1.49 -14.97 -5.73
N GLN A 109 -1.40 -14.56 -4.47
CA GLN A 109 -0.78 -15.38 -3.42
C GLN A 109 -1.58 -16.67 -3.17
N LEU A 110 -2.90 -16.60 -2.92
CA LEU A 110 -3.74 -17.79 -2.74
C LEU A 110 -3.87 -18.60 -4.03
N GLY A 111 -4.00 -17.95 -5.19
CA GLY A 111 -4.05 -18.65 -6.47
C GLY A 111 -2.82 -19.52 -6.72
N LEU A 112 -1.62 -19.05 -6.34
CA LEU A 112 -0.39 -19.82 -6.42
C LEU A 112 -0.33 -20.90 -5.34
N SER A 113 -0.65 -20.58 -4.07
CA SER A 113 -0.49 -21.54 -2.97
C SER A 113 -1.60 -22.59 -2.97
N ASP A 114 -2.87 -22.17 -2.87
CA ASP A 114 -4.02 -23.06 -2.73
C ASP A 114 -4.49 -23.59 -4.09
N GLY A 115 -4.45 -22.74 -5.13
CA GLY A 115 -4.91 -23.10 -6.47
C GLY A 115 -3.94 -23.98 -7.24
N LEU A 116 -2.63 -23.66 -7.22
CA LEU A 116 -1.60 -24.38 -7.98
C LEU A 116 -0.66 -25.23 -7.11
N GLY A 117 -0.84 -25.26 -5.79
CA GLY A 117 -0.01 -26.05 -4.88
C GLY A 117 1.45 -25.58 -4.77
N VAL A 118 1.72 -24.33 -5.13
CA VAL A 118 3.05 -23.72 -4.99
C VAL A 118 3.32 -23.45 -3.50
N SER A 119 4.59 -23.62 -3.07
CA SER A 119 4.97 -23.27 -1.70
C SER A 119 4.52 -21.86 -1.35
N VAL A 120 3.88 -21.67 -0.18
CA VAL A 120 3.37 -20.38 0.29
C VAL A 120 4.46 -19.29 0.32
N TRP A 121 5.70 -19.66 0.62
CA TRP A 121 6.82 -18.72 0.64
C TRP A 121 7.17 -18.21 -0.77
N ILE A 122 7.08 -19.08 -1.78
CA ILE A 122 7.26 -18.70 -3.18
C ILE A 122 6.07 -17.83 -3.62
N ALA A 123 4.85 -18.19 -3.22
CA ALA A 123 3.66 -17.41 -3.54
C ALA A 123 3.72 -15.99 -2.95
N ILE A 124 4.13 -15.86 -1.67
CA ILE A 124 4.36 -14.55 -1.03
C ILE A 124 5.43 -13.77 -1.78
N PHE A 125 6.56 -14.40 -2.11
CA PHE A 125 7.66 -13.73 -2.81
C PHE A 125 7.22 -13.23 -4.20
N VAL A 126 6.55 -14.07 -4.98
CA VAL A 126 6.09 -13.72 -6.34
C VAL A 126 5.05 -12.60 -6.29
N ALA A 127 4.03 -12.72 -5.42
CA ALA A 127 3.03 -11.68 -5.26
C ALA A 127 3.67 -10.34 -4.86
N SER A 128 4.63 -10.37 -3.94
CA SER A 128 5.33 -9.17 -3.47
C SER A 128 6.26 -8.59 -4.53
N LEU A 129 6.90 -9.43 -5.33
CA LEU A 129 7.73 -8.96 -6.43
C LEU A 129 6.90 -8.21 -7.48
N ILE A 130 5.74 -8.76 -7.85
CA ILE A 130 4.82 -8.12 -8.81
C ILE A 130 4.30 -6.80 -8.22
N PHE A 131 3.92 -6.78 -6.93
CA PHE A 131 3.53 -5.57 -6.21
C PHE A 131 4.62 -4.50 -6.27
N GLY A 132 5.85 -4.86 -5.91
CA GLY A 132 6.99 -3.95 -5.96
C GLY A 132 7.24 -3.40 -7.37
N LEU A 133 7.14 -4.25 -8.41
CA LEU A 133 7.29 -3.84 -9.81
C LEU A 133 6.19 -2.86 -10.24
N ALA A 134 4.94 -3.05 -9.80
CA ALA A 134 3.86 -2.11 -10.05
C ALA A 134 4.13 -0.73 -9.40
N HIS A 135 4.94 -0.68 -8.35
CA HIS A 135 5.34 0.52 -7.61
C HIS A 135 6.76 1.02 -7.96
N ALA A 136 7.38 0.55 -9.05
CA ALA A 136 8.78 0.81 -9.39
C ALA A 136 9.03 2.21 -9.98
N VAL A 137 8.56 3.27 -9.32
CA VAL A 137 8.83 4.67 -9.73
C VAL A 137 10.33 5.01 -9.56
N THR A 138 10.96 4.49 -8.50
CA THR A 138 12.41 4.49 -8.29
C THR A 138 12.86 3.14 -7.74
N LYS A 139 14.17 2.81 -7.87
CA LYS A 139 14.73 1.57 -7.29
C LYS A 139 14.46 1.47 -5.79
N THR A 140 14.60 2.57 -5.05
CA THR A 140 14.38 2.60 -3.60
C THR A 140 12.90 2.41 -3.27
N TYR A 141 11.99 3.06 -4.03
CA TYR A 141 10.55 2.90 -3.83
C TYR A 141 10.09 1.47 -4.14
N PHE A 142 10.60 0.86 -5.22
CA PHE A 142 10.42 -0.56 -5.51
C PHE A 142 10.81 -1.45 -4.33
N ILE A 143 12.01 -1.25 -3.76
CA ILE A 143 12.50 -2.08 -2.63
C ILE A 143 11.61 -1.90 -1.41
N LEU A 144 11.20 -0.68 -1.08
CA LEU A 144 10.32 -0.41 0.06
C LEU A 144 8.94 -1.05 -0.14
N ALA A 145 8.35 -0.87 -1.31
CA ALA A 145 7.05 -1.47 -1.65
C ALA A 145 7.13 -3.01 -1.62
N PHE A 146 8.20 -3.61 -2.16
CA PHE A 146 8.44 -5.04 -2.10
C PHE A 146 8.53 -5.56 -0.66
N ILE A 147 9.29 -4.87 0.22
CA ILE A 147 9.43 -5.26 1.64
C ILE A 147 8.10 -5.15 2.38
N ILE A 148 7.35 -4.05 2.19
CA ILE A 148 6.02 -3.87 2.79
C ILE A 148 5.08 -4.99 2.31
N SER A 149 5.12 -5.30 1.03
CA SER A 149 4.32 -6.37 0.45
C SER A 149 4.68 -7.76 1.00
N LEU A 150 5.96 -8.08 1.17
CA LEU A 150 6.39 -9.30 1.87
C LEU A 150 5.81 -9.39 3.28
N TYR A 151 5.84 -8.28 4.01
CA TYR A 151 5.29 -8.20 5.35
C TYR A 151 3.78 -8.44 5.38
N LEU A 152 3.01 -7.79 4.51
CA LEU A 152 1.56 -7.98 4.43
C LEU A 152 1.19 -9.42 3.97
N GLY A 153 1.96 -9.99 3.04
CA GLY A 153 1.79 -11.38 2.61
C GLY A 153 2.08 -12.38 3.72
N PHE A 154 3.12 -12.13 4.54
CA PHE A 154 3.41 -12.91 5.74
C PHE A 154 2.30 -12.78 6.79
N LEU A 155 1.81 -11.57 7.06
CA LEU A 155 0.70 -11.34 7.99
C LEU A 155 -0.54 -12.11 7.56
N PHE A 156 -0.90 -12.06 6.26
CA PHE A 156 -2.01 -12.83 5.75
C PHE A 156 -1.84 -14.34 6.00
N TYR A 157 -0.66 -14.87 5.69
CA TYR A 157 -0.35 -16.28 5.95
C TYR A 157 -0.44 -16.65 7.43
N HIS A 158 0.11 -15.79 8.31
CA HIS A 158 0.17 -16.03 9.75
C HIS A 158 -1.20 -15.94 10.43
N THR A 159 -2.02 -14.96 10.00
CA THR A 159 -3.34 -14.72 10.61
C THR A 159 -4.45 -15.56 9.99
N GLY A 160 -4.25 -16.04 8.76
CA GLY A 160 -5.30 -16.69 7.97
C GLY A 160 -6.49 -15.76 7.69
N ASN A 161 -6.32 -14.44 7.82
CA ASN A 161 -7.40 -13.46 7.71
C ASN A 161 -7.00 -12.31 6.76
N LEU A 162 -7.64 -12.28 5.60
CA LEU A 162 -7.37 -11.28 4.55
C LEU A 162 -7.79 -9.86 4.97
N LEU A 163 -8.76 -9.73 5.90
CA LEU A 163 -9.15 -8.42 6.43
C LEU A 163 -7.99 -7.72 7.15
N VAL A 164 -7.06 -8.49 7.73
CA VAL A 164 -5.91 -7.93 8.47
C VAL A 164 -4.99 -7.11 7.56
N PRO A 165 -4.40 -7.66 6.48
CA PRO A 165 -3.58 -6.85 5.57
C PRO A 165 -4.38 -5.76 4.86
N VAL A 166 -5.65 -5.99 4.49
CA VAL A 166 -6.54 -4.97 3.91
C VAL A 166 -6.65 -3.75 4.82
N ALA A 167 -6.99 -3.97 6.08
CA ALA A 167 -7.18 -2.87 7.03
C ALA A 167 -5.85 -2.18 7.37
N ILE A 168 -4.75 -2.94 7.51
CA ILE A 168 -3.42 -2.38 7.77
C ILE A 168 -2.99 -1.50 6.60
N HIS A 169 -3.13 -1.95 5.36
CA HIS A 169 -2.77 -1.18 4.17
C HIS A 169 -3.59 0.11 4.09
N ALA A 170 -4.91 0.01 4.15
CA ALA A 170 -5.79 1.18 4.09
C ALA A 170 -5.51 2.21 5.18
N LEU A 171 -5.32 1.76 6.43
CA LEU A 171 -5.02 2.66 7.55
C LEU A 171 -3.63 3.27 7.46
N TYR A 172 -2.63 2.49 7.04
CA TYR A 172 -1.28 2.98 6.82
C TYR A 172 -1.27 4.09 5.77
N ASP A 173 -1.84 3.86 4.60
CA ASP A 173 -1.90 4.85 3.52
C ASP A 173 -2.65 6.10 3.95
N PHE A 174 -3.81 5.95 4.59
CA PHE A 174 -4.56 7.10 5.07
C PHE A 174 -3.77 7.95 6.04
N VAL A 175 -3.09 7.34 7.02
CA VAL A 175 -2.25 8.06 8.00
C VAL A 175 -1.06 8.74 7.31
N ILE A 176 -0.42 8.08 6.33
CA ILE A 176 0.67 8.70 5.56
C ILE A 176 0.16 9.88 4.73
N PHE A 177 -1.03 9.80 4.10
CA PHE A 177 -1.63 10.93 3.39
C PHE A 177 -1.89 12.11 4.34
N LEU A 178 -2.39 11.86 5.55
CA LEU A 178 -2.57 12.90 6.57
C LEU A 178 -1.22 13.49 7.01
N TYR A 179 -0.24 12.64 7.27
CA TYR A 179 1.11 13.08 7.67
C TYR A 179 1.72 14.00 6.60
N VAL A 180 1.73 13.56 5.33
CA VAL A 180 2.26 14.36 4.23
C VAL A 180 1.50 15.67 4.05
N ARG A 181 0.18 15.66 4.22
CA ARG A 181 -0.67 16.86 4.10
C ARG A 181 -0.38 17.92 5.16
N PHE A 182 -0.18 17.50 6.42
CA PHE A 182 -0.10 18.41 7.55
C PHE A 182 1.33 18.66 8.06
N THR A 183 2.33 17.95 7.52
CA THR A 183 3.72 18.12 7.95
C THR A 183 4.51 18.90 6.89
N PRO A 184 5.06 20.07 7.24
CA PRO A 184 5.88 20.84 6.31
C PRO A 184 7.14 20.08 5.90
N HIS A 185 7.61 20.35 4.70
CA HIS A 185 8.78 19.69 4.11
C HIS A 185 10.05 20.03 4.91
N ARG A 186 10.66 19.05 5.58
CA ARG A 186 11.90 19.23 6.34
C ARG A 186 13.16 19.49 5.46
N PHE A 187 13.09 19.22 4.16
CA PHE A 187 14.26 19.13 3.27
C PHE A 187 14.15 19.89 1.94
N LEU A 188 13.21 20.80 1.79
CA LEU A 188 13.33 21.75 0.67
C LEU A 188 14.41 22.78 1.05
N PRO A 189 15.51 22.94 0.28
CA PRO A 189 16.26 24.16 0.36
C PRO A 189 15.29 25.30 0.02
N GLU A 190 15.24 26.34 0.87
CA GLU A 190 14.65 27.60 0.48
C GLU A 190 15.32 28.01 -0.84
N ASN A 191 14.59 27.86 -1.94
CA ASN A 191 15.02 28.40 -3.21
C ASN A 191 14.92 29.92 -3.07
N LYS A 192 16.00 30.53 -2.56
CA LYS A 192 16.23 31.96 -2.71
C LYS A 192 16.40 32.18 -4.22
N THR A 193 15.28 32.34 -4.91
CA THR A 193 15.26 33.00 -6.21
C THR A 193 15.60 34.46 -5.96
N THR A 194 16.89 34.74 -5.74
CA THR A 194 17.48 36.06 -5.98
C THR A 194 17.43 36.27 -7.49
N TYR A 195 16.31 36.80 -7.98
CA TYR A 195 16.36 37.47 -9.26
C TYR A 195 17.26 38.70 -9.07
N PRO A 196 18.32 38.88 -9.84
CA PRO A 196 19.05 40.13 -9.85
C PRO A 196 18.09 41.17 -10.43
N GLN A 197 17.81 42.17 -9.61
CA GLN A 197 17.15 43.39 -10.10
C GLN A 197 18.22 44.15 -10.92
N SER A 198 18.09 44.08 -12.23
CA SER A 198 18.77 44.98 -13.15
C SER A 198 17.75 45.89 -13.81
#